data_6165c1c6e2d3bc19b76ce3a644dbcd91
#
_entry.id   6165c1c6e2d3bc19b76ce3a644dbcd91
#
_cell.length_a   1.000
_cell.length_b   1.000
_cell.length_c   1.000
_cell.angle_alpha   90.00
_cell.angle_beta   90.00
_cell.angle_gamma   90.00
#
_symmetry.space_group_name_H-M   'P 1'
#
loop_
_entity.id
_entity.type
_entity.pdbx_description
1 polymer ?
#
loop_
_entity_poly.entity_id
_entity_poly.type
_entity_poly.pdbx_seq_one_letter_code
_entity_poly.pdbx_strand_id
1 'polypeptide(L)'
;MSDMAMLARPEAGDSAIRQDLAGGATSESAVDRYRAWVSDHRMSAALLAGLVATHMATVVGYFMPGIGLPQLDWNRINGAIYTPKASPDVQFLSGGIFHYVDGIVFTLVFVVAVYPLLRWASTPLGNALKGLFFGTILATISCVFMIPRVYFPHGHVGFFGYHLGWKVILAVYVWHWVYGLNLGMIYNPLAQGRPRQRT
;
A
#
# COMPACT_ATOMS: atom_id res chain seq x y z
N MET A 1 76.00 -13.95 34.47
CA MET A 1 74.85 -13.24 34.95
C MET A 1 74.01 -12.96 33.69
N SER A 2 73.42 -13.97 33.12
CA SER A 2 72.03 -14.49 33.25
C SER A 2 71.02 -13.36 33.24
N ASP A 3 70.39 -13.09 32.10
CA ASP A 3 69.27 -13.68 31.44
C ASP A 3 67.94 -13.32 32.00
N MET A 4 67.17 -12.75 31.25
CA MET A 4 65.76 -13.18 31.08
C MET A 4 65.06 -12.31 30.02
N ALA A 5 65.20 -12.73 28.78
CA ALA A 5 64.28 -12.29 27.73
C ALA A 5 63.16 -13.32 27.67
N MET A 6 62.06 -13.09 28.40
CA MET A 6 60.85 -13.88 28.31
C MET A 6 59.98 -13.25 27.25
N LEU A 7 60.08 -13.72 26.02
CA LEU A 7 59.25 -13.37 24.86
C LEU A 7 57.81 -13.79 25.13
N ALA A 8 56.96 -12.82 25.38
CA ALA A 8 55.51 -13.00 25.34
C ALA A 8 55.09 -13.35 23.90
N ARG A 9 54.62 -14.59 23.67
CA ARG A 9 53.96 -14.96 22.44
C ARG A 9 52.63 -14.20 22.37
N PRO A 10 52.35 -13.52 21.27
CA PRO A 10 51.00 -12.98 21.06
C PRO A 10 50.02 -14.11 20.93
N GLU A 11 48.97 -14.06 21.72
CA GLU A 11 47.89 -15.03 21.74
C GLU A 11 47.16 -15.08 20.39
N ALA A 12 47.44 -16.09 19.59
CA ALA A 12 46.76 -16.34 18.31
C ALA A 12 45.26 -16.68 18.46
N GLY A 13 44.78 -16.83 19.69
CA GLY A 13 43.39 -17.14 20.01
C GLY A 13 42.43 -15.91 19.95
N ASP A 14 42.98 -14.71 20.24
CA ASP A 14 42.12 -13.51 20.36
C ASP A 14 41.69 -12.92 18.98
N SER A 15 42.47 -13.19 17.94
CA SER A 15 42.13 -12.78 16.57
C SER A 15 41.05 -13.66 15.93
N ALA A 16 41.02 -14.96 16.24
CA ALA A 16 39.98 -15.87 15.74
C ALA A 16 38.61 -15.61 16.38
N ILE A 17 38.60 -15.31 17.70
CA ILE A 17 37.36 -14.94 18.41
C ILE A 17 36.83 -13.58 17.92
N ARG A 18 37.71 -12.62 17.62
CA ARG A 18 37.30 -11.32 17.05
C ARG A 18 36.84 -11.43 15.61
N GLN A 19 37.34 -12.37 14.82
CA GLN A 19 36.85 -12.63 13.47
C GLN A 19 35.49 -13.32 13.48
N ASP A 20 35.21 -14.22 14.41
CA ASP A 20 33.88 -14.83 14.58
C ASP A 20 32.84 -13.83 15.08
N LEU A 21 33.22 -12.88 15.92
CA LEU A 21 32.35 -11.78 16.38
C LEU A 21 32.15 -10.70 15.30
N ALA A 22 33.13 -10.50 14.40
CA ALA A 22 33.03 -9.59 13.27
C ALA A 22 32.36 -10.24 12.05
N GLY A 23 32.33 -11.56 11.96
CA GLY A 23 31.56 -12.38 11.01
C GLY A 23 30.09 -12.49 11.39
N GLY A 24 29.59 -11.59 12.25
CA GLY A 24 28.20 -11.52 12.64
C GLY A 24 27.33 -11.58 11.40
N ALA A 25 26.67 -12.71 11.24
CA ALA A 25 25.59 -12.88 10.25
C ALA A 25 24.76 -11.59 10.29
N THR A 26 24.80 -10.81 9.22
CA THR A 26 23.95 -9.63 9.08
C THR A 26 22.54 -10.13 9.24
N SER A 27 21.96 -9.96 10.43
CA SER A 27 20.61 -10.46 10.73
C SER A 27 19.72 -9.79 9.71
N GLU A 28 19.13 -10.60 8.83
CA GLU A 28 18.19 -10.13 7.82
C GLU A 28 17.13 -9.26 8.50
N SER A 29 16.95 -8.02 8.02
CA SER A 29 16.04 -7.10 8.65
C SER A 29 14.60 -7.65 8.59
N ALA A 30 13.76 -7.30 9.58
CA ALA A 30 12.34 -7.69 9.56
C ALA A 30 11.64 -7.21 8.26
N VAL A 31 12.08 -6.09 7.72
CA VAL A 31 11.57 -5.55 6.45
C VAL A 31 11.98 -6.46 5.28
N ASP A 32 13.22 -6.95 5.24
CA ASP A 32 13.67 -7.82 4.15
C ASP A 32 12.98 -9.19 4.21
N ARG A 33 12.76 -9.75 5.39
CA ARG A 33 11.96 -10.97 5.57
C ARG A 33 10.53 -10.78 5.09
N TYR A 34 9.89 -9.66 5.45
CA TYR A 34 8.54 -9.34 4.97
C TYR A 34 8.50 -9.23 3.44
N ARG A 35 9.45 -8.52 2.83
CA ARG A 35 9.54 -8.35 1.38
C ARG A 35 9.79 -9.67 0.65
N ALA A 36 10.59 -10.57 1.24
CA ALA A 36 10.78 -11.94 0.75
C ALA A 36 9.46 -12.69 0.77
N TRP A 37 8.73 -12.63 1.89
CA TRP A 37 7.40 -13.25 2.00
C TRP A 37 6.42 -12.70 0.95
N VAL A 38 6.37 -11.38 0.73
CA VAL A 38 5.53 -10.76 -0.33
C VAL A 38 5.91 -11.30 -1.71
N SER A 39 7.21 -11.49 -1.96
CA SER A 39 7.69 -12.01 -3.25
C SER A 39 7.27 -13.46 -3.49
N ASP A 40 7.22 -14.27 -2.45
CA ASP A 40 6.86 -15.68 -2.49
C ASP A 40 5.35 -15.91 -2.49
N HIS A 41 4.58 -15.03 -1.82
CA HIS A 41 3.15 -15.18 -1.58
C HIS A 41 2.35 -14.01 -2.19
N ARG A 42 2.59 -13.72 -3.46
CA ARG A 42 2.06 -12.52 -4.15
C ARG A 42 0.55 -12.34 -4.00
N MET A 43 -0.22 -13.41 -4.12
CA MET A 43 -1.69 -13.33 -4.03
C MET A 43 -2.14 -13.04 -2.60
N SER A 44 -1.59 -13.74 -1.61
CA SER A 44 -1.90 -13.48 -0.20
C SER A 44 -1.48 -12.07 0.21
N ALA A 45 -0.32 -11.61 -0.25
CA ALA A 45 0.16 -10.26 -0.02
C ALA A 45 -0.74 -9.21 -0.70
N ALA A 46 -1.24 -9.49 -1.92
CA ALA A 46 -2.18 -8.63 -2.62
C ALA A 46 -3.51 -8.53 -1.85
N LEU A 47 -4.07 -9.64 -1.38
CA LEU A 47 -5.31 -9.64 -0.59
C LEU A 47 -5.14 -8.85 0.71
N LEU A 48 -4.04 -9.07 1.44
CA LEU A 48 -3.72 -8.31 2.65
C LEU A 48 -3.59 -6.82 2.35
N ALA A 49 -2.83 -6.47 1.31
CA ALA A 49 -2.62 -5.08 0.91
C ALA A 49 -3.94 -4.41 0.52
N GLY A 50 -4.80 -5.11 -0.22
CA GLY A 50 -6.12 -4.62 -0.63
C GLY A 50 -7.04 -4.34 0.56
N LEU A 51 -7.14 -5.30 1.49
CA LEU A 51 -7.96 -5.15 2.69
C LEU A 51 -7.49 -3.97 3.55
N VAL A 52 -6.19 -3.91 3.86
CA VAL A 52 -5.64 -2.87 4.73
C VAL A 52 -5.70 -1.50 4.04
N ALA A 53 -5.32 -1.40 2.77
CA ALA A 53 -5.36 -0.14 2.03
C ALA A 53 -6.79 0.43 1.93
N THR A 54 -7.78 -0.43 1.64
CA THR A 54 -9.19 -0.04 1.61
C THR A 54 -9.66 0.44 3.00
N HIS A 55 -9.30 -0.32 4.05
CA HIS A 55 -9.67 0.05 5.41
C HIS A 55 -9.09 1.40 5.80
N MET A 56 -7.80 1.63 5.58
CA MET A 56 -7.15 2.90 5.90
C MET A 56 -7.76 4.08 5.15
N ALA A 57 -8.05 3.91 3.86
CA ALA A 57 -8.71 4.94 3.07
C ALA A 57 -10.15 5.20 3.56
N THR A 58 -10.90 4.16 3.95
CA THR A 58 -12.25 4.28 4.52
C THR A 58 -12.22 5.07 5.82
N VAL A 59 -11.31 4.74 6.73
CA VAL A 59 -11.13 5.47 8.00
C VAL A 59 -10.83 6.94 7.74
N VAL A 60 -9.87 7.23 6.85
CA VAL A 60 -9.54 8.63 6.49
C VAL A 60 -10.75 9.33 5.86
N GLY A 61 -11.53 8.65 5.02
CA GLY A 61 -12.77 9.18 4.44
C GLY A 61 -13.76 9.71 5.47
N TYR A 62 -13.93 8.99 6.58
CA TYR A 62 -14.80 9.42 7.68
C TYR A 62 -14.23 10.62 8.46
N PHE A 63 -12.90 10.74 8.57
CA PHE A 63 -12.26 11.82 9.32
C PHE A 63 -11.91 13.07 8.49
N MET A 64 -12.19 13.08 7.18
CA MET A 64 -11.94 14.24 6.31
C MET A 64 -12.56 15.56 6.79
N PRO A 65 -13.74 15.60 7.43
CA PRO A 65 -14.27 16.83 7.98
C PRO A 65 -13.34 17.53 8.98
N GLY A 66 -12.53 16.76 9.72
CA GLY A 66 -11.53 17.30 10.65
C GLY A 66 -10.43 18.13 9.99
N ILE A 67 -10.23 17.98 8.68
CA ILE A 67 -9.28 18.78 7.87
C ILE A 67 -9.99 19.70 6.87
N GLY A 68 -11.29 19.93 7.04
CA GLY A 68 -12.08 20.86 6.24
C GLY A 68 -12.48 20.33 4.85
N LEU A 69 -12.38 19.02 4.62
CA LEU A 69 -12.86 18.36 3.42
C LEU A 69 -14.21 17.66 3.69
N PRO A 70 -15.05 17.43 2.66
CA PRO A 70 -16.29 16.68 2.84
C PRO A 70 -16.01 15.22 3.24
N GLN A 71 -16.87 14.66 4.07
CA GLN A 71 -16.84 13.24 4.40
C GLN A 71 -17.12 12.40 3.14
N LEU A 72 -16.34 11.34 2.98
CA LEU A 72 -16.56 10.35 1.93
C LEU A 72 -17.00 9.02 2.57
N ASP A 73 -18.31 8.79 2.60
CA ASP A 73 -18.92 7.56 3.10
C ASP A 73 -19.18 6.60 1.94
N TRP A 74 -18.15 5.89 1.53
CA TRP A 74 -18.24 4.95 0.42
C TRP A 74 -19.16 3.76 0.72
N ASN A 75 -19.37 3.40 1.98
CA ASN A 75 -20.32 2.36 2.33
C ASN A 75 -21.73 2.77 1.93
N ARG A 76 -22.15 3.99 2.25
CA ARG A 76 -23.48 4.49 1.84
C ARG A 76 -23.57 4.74 0.35
N ILE A 77 -22.54 5.31 -0.25
CA ILE A 77 -22.51 5.63 -1.69
C ILE A 77 -22.63 4.34 -2.51
N ASN A 78 -21.81 3.33 -2.24
CA ASN A 78 -21.86 2.06 -2.94
C ASN A 78 -23.17 1.31 -2.64
N GLY A 79 -23.65 1.33 -1.40
CA GLY A 79 -24.92 0.71 -1.05
C GLY A 79 -26.11 1.28 -1.79
N ALA A 80 -26.13 2.60 -2.00
CA ALA A 80 -27.17 3.24 -2.81
C ALA A 80 -27.15 2.79 -4.29
N ILE A 81 -25.98 2.36 -4.79
CA ILE A 81 -25.81 1.86 -6.16
C ILE A 81 -26.18 0.37 -6.24
N TYR A 82 -25.58 -0.45 -5.37
CA TYR A 82 -25.71 -1.91 -5.45
C TYR A 82 -27.05 -2.43 -4.89
N THR A 83 -27.61 -1.73 -3.90
CA THR A 83 -28.87 -2.11 -3.24
C THR A 83 -29.84 -0.94 -3.09
N PRO A 84 -30.23 -0.25 -4.19
CA PRO A 84 -30.93 1.04 -4.14
C PRO A 84 -32.30 0.99 -3.48
N LYS A 85 -32.93 -0.19 -3.41
CA LYS A 85 -34.26 -0.39 -2.81
C LYS A 85 -34.22 -0.89 -1.36
N ALA A 86 -33.04 -1.12 -0.80
CA ALA A 86 -32.88 -1.61 0.56
C ALA A 86 -33.01 -0.48 1.59
N SER A 87 -33.20 -0.85 2.86
CA SER A 87 -33.17 0.11 3.97
C SER A 87 -31.77 0.74 4.10
N PRO A 88 -31.64 1.94 4.72
CA PRO A 88 -30.35 2.61 4.88
C PRO A 88 -29.28 1.76 5.57
N ASP A 89 -29.67 0.92 6.55
CA ASP A 89 -28.73 0.04 7.24
C ASP A 89 -28.24 -1.11 6.35
N VAL A 90 -29.15 -1.69 5.55
CA VAL A 90 -28.78 -2.72 4.56
C VAL A 90 -27.93 -2.12 3.46
N GLN A 91 -28.21 -0.89 3.02
CA GLN A 91 -27.35 -0.18 2.07
C GLN A 91 -25.95 0.04 2.64
N PHE A 92 -25.84 0.49 3.89
CA PHE A 92 -24.55 0.70 4.54
C PHE A 92 -23.74 -0.59 4.64
N LEU A 93 -24.35 -1.70 5.06
CA LEU A 93 -23.70 -3.00 5.18
C LEU A 93 -23.27 -3.57 3.82
N SER A 94 -24.22 -3.64 2.87
CA SER A 94 -23.94 -4.15 1.53
C SER A 94 -22.90 -3.30 0.80
N GLY A 95 -23.03 -1.99 0.89
CA GLY A 95 -22.07 -1.06 0.30
C GLY A 95 -20.68 -1.20 0.91
N GLY A 96 -20.57 -1.46 2.20
CA GLY A 96 -19.32 -1.80 2.85
C GLY A 96 -18.68 -3.06 2.28
N ILE A 97 -19.46 -4.14 2.13
CA ILE A 97 -18.98 -5.39 1.53
C ILE A 97 -18.47 -5.13 0.11
N PHE A 98 -19.27 -4.51 -0.75
CA PHE A 98 -18.87 -4.22 -2.13
C PHE A 98 -17.65 -3.29 -2.18
N HIS A 99 -17.58 -2.30 -1.30
CA HIS A 99 -16.43 -1.40 -1.21
C HIS A 99 -15.11 -2.14 -0.94
N TYR A 100 -15.11 -3.11 -0.03
CA TYR A 100 -13.93 -3.94 0.21
C TYR A 100 -13.63 -4.90 -0.95
N VAL A 101 -14.66 -5.45 -1.61
CA VAL A 101 -14.48 -6.25 -2.82
C VAL A 101 -13.84 -5.41 -3.93
N ASP A 102 -14.33 -4.20 -4.18
CA ASP A 102 -13.76 -3.26 -5.16
C ASP A 102 -12.30 -2.95 -4.85
N GLY A 103 -11.98 -2.70 -3.58
CA GLY A 103 -10.61 -2.45 -3.15
C GLY A 103 -9.67 -3.63 -3.41
N ILE A 104 -10.14 -4.87 -3.20
CA ILE A 104 -9.39 -6.08 -3.54
C ILE A 104 -9.22 -6.21 -5.05
N VAL A 105 -10.27 -5.99 -5.83
CA VAL A 105 -10.22 -6.06 -7.30
C VAL A 105 -9.22 -5.05 -7.86
N PHE A 106 -9.26 -3.79 -7.40
CA PHE A 106 -8.28 -2.79 -7.81
C PHE A 106 -6.85 -3.14 -7.39
N THR A 107 -6.67 -3.76 -6.21
CA THR A 107 -5.36 -4.28 -5.82
C THR A 107 -4.87 -5.37 -6.76
N LEU A 108 -5.73 -6.31 -7.18
CA LEU A 108 -5.35 -7.33 -8.14
C LEU A 108 -4.99 -6.72 -9.49
N VAL A 109 -5.73 -5.72 -9.96
CA VAL A 109 -5.36 -4.95 -11.17
C VAL A 109 -4.00 -4.30 -11.02
N PHE A 110 -3.73 -3.67 -9.86
CA PHE A 110 -2.42 -3.10 -9.58
C PHE A 110 -1.31 -4.15 -9.65
N VAL A 111 -1.45 -5.27 -8.96
CA VAL A 111 -0.41 -6.31 -8.83
C VAL A 111 -0.14 -7.01 -10.16
N VAL A 112 -1.20 -7.31 -10.92
CA VAL A 112 -1.10 -8.11 -12.14
C VAL A 112 -0.79 -7.27 -13.37
N ALA A 113 -1.38 -6.09 -13.49
CA ALA A 113 -1.28 -5.26 -14.69
C ALA A 113 -0.37 -4.04 -14.51
N VAL A 114 -0.60 -3.24 -13.45
CA VAL A 114 0.07 -1.93 -13.33
C VAL A 114 1.48 -2.06 -12.77
N TYR A 115 1.65 -2.83 -11.70
CA TYR A 115 2.94 -2.98 -11.02
C TYR A 115 4.06 -3.49 -11.95
N PRO A 116 3.85 -4.50 -12.82
CA PRO A 116 4.89 -4.97 -13.76
C PRO A 116 5.27 -3.94 -14.84
N LEU A 117 4.33 -3.05 -15.21
CA LEU A 117 4.58 -1.99 -16.18
C LEU A 117 5.44 -0.87 -15.63
N LEU A 118 5.36 -0.62 -14.31
CA LEU A 118 6.12 0.43 -13.64
C LEU A 118 7.53 -0.07 -13.29
N ARG A 119 8.45 0.03 -14.25
CA ARG A 119 9.86 -0.43 -14.12
C ARG A 119 10.73 0.44 -13.21
N TRP A 120 10.12 1.19 -12.30
CA TRP A 120 10.85 1.98 -11.29
C TRP A 120 11.52 1.06 -10.27
N ALA A 121 12.48 1.62 -9.53
CA ALA A 121 13.19 0.87 -8.50
C ALA A 121 12.21 0.17 -7.53
N SER A 122 12.41 -1.13 -7.32
CA SER A 122 11.64 -1.93 -6.34
C SER A 122 12.24 -1.77 -4.93
N THR A 123 12.41 -0.51 -4.52
CA THR A 123 12.71 -0.12 -3.14
C THR A 123 11.41 0.13 -2.38
N PRO A 124 11.40 0.16 -1.03
CA PRO A 124 10.20 0.50 -0.27
C PRO A 124 9.57 1.83 -0.72
N LEU A 125 10.37 2.87 -0.89
CA LEU A 125 9.89 4.16 -1.40
C LEU A 125 9.40 4.06 -2.85
N GLY A 126 10.12 3.36 -3.72
CA GLY A 126 9.71 3.17 -5.11
C GLY A 126 8.37 2.44 -5.22
N ASN A 127 8.12 1.44 -4.37
CA ASN A 127 6.85 0.72 -4.34
C ASN A 127 5.71 1.58 -3.76
N ALA A 128 5.97 2.39 -2.74
CA ALA A 128 5.01 3.37 -2.23
C ALA A 128 4.61 4.39 -3.33
N LEU A 129 5.58 4.89 -4.10
CA LEU A 129 5.32 5.80 -5.22
C LEU A 129 4.54 5.13 -6.36
N LYS A 130 4.78 3.85 -6.65
CA LYS A 130 3.95 3.09 -7.61
C LYS A 130 2.49 3.03 -7.17
N GLY A 131 2.27 2.74 -5.88
CA GLY A 131 0.92 2.75 -5.31
C GLY A 131 0.28 4.13 -5.37
N LEU A 132 1.01 5.18 -5.00
CA LEU A 132 0.51 6.56 -5.08
C LEU A 132 0.15 6.97 -6.52
N PHE A 133 0.97 6.61 -7.49
CA PHE A 133 0.68 6.81 -8.90
C PHE A 133 -0.60 6.08 -9.33
N PHE A 134 -0.76 4.83 -8.92
CA PHE A 134 -1.99 4.08 -9.19
C PHE A 134 -3.21 4.72 -8.52
N GLY A 135 -3.09 5.17 -7.26
CA GLY A 135 -4.14 5.92 -6.58
C GLY A 135 -4.53 7.20 -7.33
N THR A 136 -3.56 7.90 -7.93
CA THR A 136 -3.83 9.08 -8.78
C THR A 136 -4.63 8.71 -10.03
N ILE A 137 -4.30 7.59 -10.66
CA ILE A 137 -5.08 7.07 -11.82
C ILE A 137 -6.53 6.77 -11.39
N LEU A 138 -6.72 6.07 -10.27
CA LEU A 138 -8.05 5.74 -9.77
C LEU A 138 -8.86 7.00 -9.41
N ALA A 139 -8.25 7.98 -8.75
CA ALA A 139 -8.88 9.26 -8.45
C ALA A 139 -9.33 9.98 -9.73
N THR A 140 -8.47 9.99 -10.74
CA THR A 140 -8.79 10.61 -12.04
C THR A 140 -9.96 9.90 -12.72
N ILE A 141 -9.94 8.55 -12.76
CA ILE A 141 -11.06 7.75 -13.29
C ILE A 141 -12.33 8.04 -12.50
N SER A 142 -12.24 8.12 -11.18
CA SER A 142 -13.39 8.46 -10.33
C SER A 142 -13.97 9.82 -10.66
N CYS A 143 -13.15 10.85 -10.83
CA CYS A 143 -13.62 12.20 -11.17
C CYS A 143 -14.16 12.30 -12.61
N VAL A 144 -13.52 11.62 -13.58
CA VAL A 144 -13.91 11.73 -15.00
C VAL A 144 -15.12 10.86 -15.33
N PHE A 145 -15.23 9.69 -14.72
CA PHE A 145 -16.21 8.68 -15.11
C PHE A 145 -17.17 8.31 -13.98
N MET A 146 -16.66 7.86 -12.81
CA MET A 146 -17.51 7.31 -11.76
C MET A 146 -18.46 8.36 -11.19
N ILE A 147 -17.96 9.54 -10.84
CA ILE A 147 -18.78 10.61 -10.29
C ILE A 147 -19.88 11.04 -11.27
N PRO A 148 -19.60 11.45 -12.52
CA PRO A 148 -20.65 11.96 -13.40
C PRO A 148 -21.52 10.88 -14.04
N ARG A 149 -21.12 9.61 -14.08
CA ARG A 149 -21.84 8.55 -14.81
C ARG A 149 -22.44 7.48 -13.93
N VAL A 150 -21.85 7.23 -12.77
CA VAL A 150 -22.29 6.13 -11.89
C VAL A 150 -22.92 6.69 -10.61
N TYR A 151 -22.26 7.62 -9.94
CA TYR A 151 -22.76 8.14 -8.66
C TYR A 151 -23.83 9.21 -8.84
N PHE A 152 -23.73 10.03 -9.89
CA PHE A 152 -24.69 11.10 -10.19
C PHE A 152 -25.15 11.06 -11.66
N PRO A 153 -25.74 9.94 -12.14
CA PRO A 153 -26.08 9.77 -13.57
C PRO A 153 -27.10 10.78 -14.09
N HIS A 154 -27.91 11.34 -13.20
CA HIS A 154 -28.91 12.38 -13.51
C HIS A 154 -28.53 13.76 -12.95
N GLY A 155 -27.35 13.87 -12.33
CA GLY A 155 -26.86 15.11 -11.75
C GLY A 155 -26.06 15.93 -12.75
N HIS A 156 -26.24 17.26 -12.72
CA HIS A 156 -25.41 18.16 -13.52
C HIS A 156 -24.08 18.48 -12.80
N VAL A 157 -23.28 17.44 -12.53
CA VAL A 157 -22.03 17.58 -11.78
C VAL A 157 -20.86 18.13 -12.61
N GLY A 158 -21.05 18.27 -13.92
CA GLY A 158 -20.03 18.76 -14.84
C GLY A 158 -18.91 17.77 -15.12
N PHE A 159 -18.06 18.10 -16.08
CA PHE A 159 -16.86 17.32 -16.36
C PHE A 159 -15.97 17.31 -15.11
N PHE A 160 -15.38 16.15 -14.80
CA PHE A 160 -14.51 15.97 -13.64
C PHE A 160 -15.19 16.19 -12.27
N GLY A 161 -16.52 16.27 -12.20
CA GLY A 161 -17.26 16.60 -10.98
C GLY A 161 -17.13 18.05 -10.54
N TYR A 162 -16.74 18.94 -11.43
CA TYR A 162 -16.38 20.34 -11.15
C TYR A 162 -17.49 21.12 -10.42
N HIS A 163 -18.78 20.85 -10.71
CA HIS A 163 -19.89 21.52 -10.02
C HIS A 163 -20.06 21.07 -8.55
N LEU A 164 -19.46 19.96 -8.12
CA LEU A 164 -19.43 19.55 -6.71
C LEU A 164 -18.46 20.39 -5.87
N GLY A 165 -17.61 21.16 -6.54
CA GLY A 165 -16.60 22.02 -5.92
C GLY A 165 -15.26 21.32 -5.68
N TRP A 166 -14.19 22.12 -5.66
CA TRP A 166 -12.82 21.64 -5.55
C TRP A 166 -12.53 20.79 -4.30
N LYS A 167 -13.25 21.04 -3.19
CA LYS A 167 -13.07 20.26 -1.94
C LYS A 167 -13.49 18.80 -2.11
N VAL A 168 -14.56 18.53 -2.88
CA VAL A 168 -14.97 17.14 -3.19
C VAL A 168 -13.92 16.47 -4.05
N ILE A 169 -13.43 17.15 -5.09
CA ILE A 169 -12.39 16.61 -5.96
C ILE A 169 -11.14 16.30 -5.14
N LEU A 170 -10.68 17.23 -4.31
CA LEU A 170 -9.52 17.02 -3.45
C LEU A 170 -9.74 15.87 -2.47
N ALA A 171 -10.93 15.74 -1.87
CA ALA A 171 -11.25 14.63 -0.98
C ALA A 171 -11.15 13.28 -1.69
N VAL A 172 -11.64 13.19 -2.93
CA VAL A 172 -11.51 11.97 -3.78
C VAL A 172 -10.04 11.64 -4.02
N TYR A 173 -9.20 12.63 -4.35
CA TYR A 173 -7.76 12.41 -4.54
C TYR A 173 -7.07 11.98 -3.26
N VAL A 174 -7.29 12.66 -2.14
CA VAL A 174 -6.70 12.31 -0.84
C VAL A 174 -7.08 10.88 -0.46
N TRP A 175 -8.34 10.51 -0.63
CA TRP A 175 -8.81 9.16 -0.34
C TRP A 175 -8.05 8.10 -1.17
N HIS A 176 -7.93 8.32 -2.48
CA HIS A 176 -7.23 7.39 -3.37
C HIS A 176 -5.71 7.40 -3.15
N TRP A 177 -5.14 8.52 -2.73
CA TRP A 177 -3.71 8.59 -2.37
C TRP A 177 -3.43 7.79 -1.09
N VAL A 178 -4.31 7.86 -0.09
CA VAL A 178 -4.19 7.02 1.11
C VAL A 178 -4.29 5.54 0.75
N TYR A 179 -5.27 5.17 -0.08
CA TYR A 179 -5.39 3.81 -0.60
C TYR A 179 -4.11 3.38 -1.34
N GLY A 180 -3.70 4.14 -2.33
CA GLY A 180 -2.54 3.81 -3.16
C GLY A 180 -1.23 3.75 -2.39
N LEU A 181 -1.00 4.70 -1.47
CA LEU A 181 0.19 4.73 -0.63
C LEU A 181 0.28 3.47 0.24
N ASN A 182 -0.80 3.12 0.96
CA ASN A 182 -0.84 1.91 1.78
C ASN A 182 -0.69 0.65 0.92
N LEU A 183 -1.34 0.60 -0.24
CA LEU A 183 -1.19 -0.50 -1.19
C LEU A 183 0.28 -0.72 -1.57
N GLY A 184 0.99 0.33 -1.99
CA GLY A 184 2.39 0.24 -2.41
C GLY A 184 3.36 -0.03 -1.26
N MET A 185 3.04 0.42 -0.04
CA MET A 185 3.84 0.12 1.16
C MET A 185 3.68 -1.31 1.62
N ILE A 186 2.48 -1.88 1.54
CA ILE A 186 2.19 -3.26 1.97
C ILE A 186 2.56 -4.24 0.88
N TYR A 187 2.13 -4.03 -0.37
CA TYR A 187 2.60 -4.83 -1.50
C TYR A 187 4.00 -4.36 -1.93
N ASN A 188 5.01 -4.85 -1.22
CA ASN A 188 6.40 -4.39 -1.32
C ASN A 188 7.36 -5.57 -1.58
N PRO A 189 7.31 -6.23 -2.77
CA PRO A 189 8.19 -7.35 -3.09
C PRO A 189 9.65 -6.89 -3.25
N LEU A 190 10.57 -7.85 -3.15
CA LEU A 190 11.98 -7.65 -3.49
C LEU A 190 12.14 -7.36 -4.98
N ALA A 191 13.21 -6.65 -5.35
CA ALA A 191 13.58 -6.46 -6.74
C ALA A 191 13.83 -7.83 -7.41
N GLN A 192 13.23 -8.05 -8.58
CA GLN A 192 13.50 -9.24 -9.37
C GLN A 192 14.99 -9.27 -9.75
N GLY A 193 15.67 -10.36 -9.42
CA GLY A 193 17.09 -10.52 -9.76
C GLY A 193 18.07 -10.43 -8.59
N ARG A 194 17.64 -10.18 -7.34
CA ARG A 194 18.51 -10.43 -6.18
C ARG A 194 18.59 -11.94 -5.93
N PRO A 195 19.79 -12.55 -6.04
CA PRO A 195 19.96 -13.95 -5.67
C PRO A 195 19.54 -14.10 -4.19
N ARG A 196 18.67 -15.08 -3.90
CA ARG A 196 18.48 -15.52 -2.50
C ARG A 196 19.83 -15.96 -1.99
N GLN A 197 20.38 -15.29 -1.00
CA GLN A 197 21.40 -15.88 -0.16
C GLN A 197 20.71 -17.03 0.58
N ARG A 198 20.93 -18.27 0.09
CA ARG A 198 20.52 -19.48 0.80
C ARG A 198 21.41 -19.57 2.03
N THR A 199 20.82 -19.29 3.19
CA THR A 199 21.39 -19.64 4.49
C THR A 199 21.21 -21.15 4.72
#